data_d278382678e5df4ff63ee3c1118d368c
#
_entry.id   d278382678e5df4ff63ee3c1118d368c
#
_cell.length_a   1.000
_cell.length_b   1.000
_cell.length_c   1.000
_cell.angle_alpha   90.00
_cell.angle_beta   90.00
_cell.angle_gamma   90.00
#
_symmetry.space_group_name_H-M   'P 1'
#
loop_
_entity.id
_entity.type
_entity.pdbx_description
1 polymer ?
#
loop_
_entity_poly.entity_id
_entity_poly.type
_entity_poly.pdbx_seq_one_letter_code
_entity_poly.pdbx_strand_id
1 'polypeptide(L)'
;PLFLFNYYTDNMTNNIVSEVALSYKNRVPYNQRQKVITSHSAYEVLTNIFPADTIDYRETFIVLYLNKASQVLGYSIISEGGTASVSVDVKLIIQAALLANASAIIIAHNHPSGNLRPSIEDNRLTKRVAEAAKLFDIAVLDHLIVTSESFYSFSDNGDI
;
A
#
# COMPACT_ATOMS: atom_id res chain seq x y z
N PRO A 1 26.29 -29.10 0.93
CA PRO A 1 27.03 -28.33 -0.04
C PRO A 1 26.48 -26.93 -0.13
N LEU A 2 27.35 -26.03 0.25
CA LEU A 2 27.16 -24.61 0.30
C LEU A 2 27.14 -24.03 -1.12
N PHE A 3 26.02 -23.45 -1.54
CA PHE A 3 26.03 -22.37 -2.52
C PHE A 3 25.52 -21.11 -1.84
N LEU A 4 26.40 -20.47 -1.13
CA LEU A 4 26.25 -19.14 -0.60
C LEU A 4 26.74 -18.15 -1.66
N PHE A 5 25.85 -17.42 -2.20
CA PHE A 5 25.77 -15.95 -2.23
C PHE A 5 27.09 -15.24 -1.88
N ASN A 6 27.92 -15.04 -2.88
CA ASN A 6 28.93 -14.00 -2.92
C ASN A 6 28.71 -13.17 -4.19
N TYR A 7 27.68 -12.32 -4.18
CA TYR A 7 27.47 -11.28 -5.19
C TYR A 7 27.79 -9.88 -4.67
N TYR A 8 28.53 -9.81 -3.57
CA TYR A 8 29.07 -8.54 -3.06
C TYR A 8 30.56 -8.71 -2.78
N THR A 9 31.36 -9.07 -3.80
CA THR A 9 32.79 -8.82 -3.74
C THR A 9 33.11 -7.72 -4.71
N ASP A 10 33.19 -6.53 -4.17
CA ASP A 10 34.21 -5.52 -4.38
C ASP A 10 34.85 -5.51 -5.79
N ASN A 11 34.15 -4.86 -6.73
CA ASN A 11 34.84 -4.02 -7.68
C ASN A 11 34.71 -2.57 -7.16
N MET A 12 35.54 -2.19 -6.22
CA MET A 12 35.84 -0.80 -5.95
C MET A 12 36.57 -0.25 -7.18
N THR A 13 35.87 -0.16 -8.30
CA THR A 13 36.22 0.81 -9.31
C THR A 13 35.96 2.18 -8.68
N ASN A 14 36.82 3.14 -8.90
CA ASN A 14 36.69 4.53 -8.49
C ASN A 14 35.43 5.20 -9.11
N ASN A 15 34.26 4.62 -8.90
CA ASN A 15 33.01 5.17 -9.36
C ASN A 15 32.55 6.20 -8.33
N ILE A 16 32.55 7.46 -8.73
CA ILE A 16 31.99 8.59 -7.96
C ILE A 16 30.46 8.59 -7.97
N VAL A 17 29.83 7.54 -8.53
CA VAL A 17 28.38 7.33 -8.59
C VAL A 17 28.00 5.97 -8.01
N SER A 18 26.85 5.90 -7.35
CA SER A 18 26.34 4.67 -6.77
C SER A 18 25.39 3.95 -7.73
N GLU A 19 25.45 2.62 -7.74
CA GLU A 19 24.44 1.79 -8.38
C GLU A 19 23.13 1.81 -7.56
N VAL A 20 21.99 1.91 -8.26
CA VAL A 20 20.65 1.77 -7.66
C VAL A 20 20.18 0.34 -7.89
N ALA A 21 20.00 -0.42 -6.81
CA ALA A 21 19.44 -1.75 -6.86
C ALA A 21 17.97 -1.75 -6.41
N LEU A 22 17.11 -2.42 -7.17
CA LEU A 22 15.71 -2.63 -6.84
C LEU A 22 15.53 -4.06 -6.31
N SER A 23 14.79 -4.22 -5.21
CA SER A 23 14.55 -5.53 -4.63
C SER A 23 13.12 -5.67 -4.15
N TYR A 24 12.41 -6.66 -4.69
CA TYR A 24 11.14 -7.15 -4.19
C TYR A 24 11.20 -8.67 -4.10
N LYS A 25 10.84 -9.23 -2.94
CA LYS A 25 10.77 -10.68 -2.73
C LYS A 25 9.34 -11.05 -2.38
N ASN A 26 8.66 -11.70 -3.31
CA ASN A 26 7.38 -12.33 -3.00
C ASN A 26 7.63 -13.62 -2.20
N ARG A 27 7.17 -13.65 -0.95
CA ARG A 27 7.33 -14.80 -0.05
C ARG A 27 6.09 -15.70 0.00
N VAL A 28 4.98 -15.25 -0.63
CA VAL A 28 3.72 -15.99 -0.63
C VAL A 28 3.56 -16.73 -1.96
N PRO A 29 3.48 -18.07 -1.96
CA PRO A 29 3.22 -18.86 -3.16
C PRO A 29 1.93 -18.41 -3.87
N TYR A 30 1.90 -18.49 -5.19
CA TYR A 30 0.78 -18.01 -6.01
C TYR A 30 -0.60 -18.55 -5.56
N ASN A 31 -0.67 -19.84 -5.21
CA ASN A 31 -1.88 -20.52 -4.77
C ASN A 31 -2.34 -20.17 -3.34
N GLN A 32 -1.52 -19.46 -2.59
CA GLN A 32 -1.82 -19.02 -1.22
C GLN A 32 -2.10 -17.51 -1.13
N ARG A 33 -1.98 -16.78 -2.26
CA ARG A 33 -2.24 -15.34 -2.28
C ARG A 33 -3.71 -15.07 -2.10
N GLN A 34 -4.03 -14.15 -1.20
CA GLN A 34 -5.40 -13.67 -1.02
C GLN A 34 -5.87 -12.93 -2.26
N LYS A 35 -7.14 -13.12 -2.62
CA LYS A 35 -7.82 -12.35 -3.67
C LYS A 35 -8.66 -11.26 -3.05
N VAL A 36 -8.63 -10.08 -3.66
CA VAL A 36 -9.44 -8.93 -3.28
C VAL A 36 -10.32 -8.57 -4.47
N ILE A 37 -11.62 -8.87 -4.38
CA ILE A 37 -12.61 -8.65 -5.44
C ILE A 37 -13.76 -7.75 -5.01
N THR A 38 -13.87 -7.43 -3.73
CA THR A 38 -14.85 -6.51 -3.14
C THR A 38 -14.18 -5.64 -2.11
N SER A 39 -14.79 -4.51 -1.76
CA SER A 39 -14.38 -3.65 -0.65
C SER A 39 -14.31 -4.42 0.68
N HIS A 40 -15.26 -5.32 0.92
CA HIS A 40 -15.27 -6.18 2.10
C HIS A 40 -14.06 -7.11 2.15
N SER A 41 -13.71 -7.77 1.03
CA SER A 41 -12.50 -8.62 0.99
C SER A 41 -11.20 -7.82 1.15
N ALA A 42 -11.17 -6.56 0.71
CA ALA A 42 -10.06 -5.65 1.00
C ALA A 42 -9.98 -5.33 2.49
N TYR A 43 -11.13 -5.03 3.11
CA TYR A 43 -11.22 -4.77 4.54
C TYR A 43 -10.73 -5.97 5.38
N GLU A 44 -11.15 -7.20 5.05
CA GLU A 44 -10.68 -8.42 5.74
C GLU A 44 -9.14 -8.58 5.67
N VAL A 45 -8.53 -8.29 4.52
CA VAL A 45 -7.07 -8.30 4.39
C VAL A 45 -6.44 -7.22 5.25
N LEU A 46 -6.97 -6.00 5.20
CA LEU A 46 -6.43 -4.83 5.89
C LEU A 46 -6.54 -4.94 7.41
N THR A 47 -7.63 -5.51 7.95
CA THR A 47 -7.79 -5.72 9.41
C THR A 47 -6.71 -6.61 10.02
N ASN A 48 -6.11 -7.52 9.22
CA ASN A 48 -4.98 -8.33 9.65
C ASN A 48 -3.63 -7.60 9.56
N ILE A 49 -3.59 -6.42 8.92
CA ILE A 49 -2.37 -5.63 8.71
C ILE A 49 -2.33 -4.43 9.66
N PHE A 50 -3.48 -3.76 9.87
CA PHE A 50 -3.55 -2.65 10.83
C PHE A 50 -3.17 -3.14 12.23
N PRO A 51 -2.29 -2.42 12.94
CA PRO A 51 -1.90 -2.80 14.29
C PRO A 51 -3.10 -2.68 15.24
N ALA A 52 -3.59 -3.81 15.74
CA ALA A 52 -4.79 -3.86 16.59
C ALA A 52 -4.66 -3.05 17.89
N ASP A 53 -3.45 -2.89 18.39
CA ASP A 53 -3.14 -2.14 19.60
C ASP A 53 -3.05 -0.63 19.38
N THR A 54 -3.02 -0.15 18.14
CA THR A 54 -2.88 1.27 17.82
C THR A 54 -3.98 1.85 16.94
N ILE A 55 -4.87 1.00 16.41
CA ILE A 55 -5.91 1.41 15.44
C ILE A 55 -6.84 2.51 15.96
N ASP A 56 -7.10 2.54 17.27
CA ASP A 56 -8.02 3.49 17.90
C ASP A 56 -7.33 4.77 18.41
N TYR A 57 -6.00 4.94 18.23
CA TYR A 57 -5.34 6.16 18.69
C TYR A 57 -4.23 6.69 17.76
N ARG A 58 -3.78 5.91 16.77
CA ARG A 58 -2.76 6.32 15.81
C ARG A 58 -3.26 6.10 14.39
N GLU A 59 -3.17 7.15 13.58
CA GLU A 59 -3.46 7.03 12.16
C GLU A 59 -2.30 6.33 11.43
N THR A 60 -2.65 5.34 10.62
CA THR A 60 -1.70 4.56 9.79
C THR A 60 -2.22 4.53 8.36
N PHE A 61 -1.36 4.81 7.39
CA PHE A 61 -1.69 4.74 5.97
C PHE A 61 -1.02 3.52 5.32
N ILE A 62 -1.84 2.64 4.74
CA ILE A 62 -1.44 1.36 4.16
C ILE A 62 -1.81 1.31 2.68
N VAL A 63 -0.97 0.67 1.89
CA VAL A 63 -1.26 0.37 0.48
C VAL A 63 -1.13 -1.11 0.23
N LEU A 64 -2.16 -1.72 -0.36
CA LEU A 64 -2.12 -3.07 -0.92
C LEU A 64 -1.74 -3.00 -2.40
N TYR A 65 -0.86 -3.88 -2.83
CA TYR A 65 -0.41 -4.03 -4.22
C TYR A 65 -1.00 -5.30 -4.81
N LEU A 66 -1.66 -5.21 -5.97
CA LEU A 66 -2.36 -6.33 -6.59
C LEU A 66 -1.86 -6.60 -8.01
N ASN A 67 -1.92 -7.86 -8.42
CA ASN A 67 -1.72 -8.25 -9.80
C ASN A 67 -3.03 -8.15 -10.62
N LYS A 68 -2.95 -8.43 -11.92
CA LYS A 68 -4.12 -8.42 -12.82
C LYS A 68 -5.23 -9.42 -12.44
N ALA A 69 -4.91 -10.44 -11.63
CA ALA A 69 -5.87 -11.43 -11.15
C ALA A 69 -6.46 -11.03 -9.77
N SER A 70 -6.29 -9.76 -9.35
CA SER A 70 -6.72 -9.23 -8.06
C SER A 70 -6.13 -9.98 -6.86
N GLN A 71 -4.95 -10.58 -7.02
CA GLN A 71 -4.24 -11.22 -5.93
C GLN A 71 -3.28 -10.24 -5.28
N VAL A 72 -3.23 -10.26 -3.95
CA VAL A 72 -2.32 -9.44 -3.16
C VAL A 72 -0.88 -9.90 -3.39
N LEU A 73 -0.05 -8.99 -3.88
CA LEU A 73 1.39 -9.14 -4.04
C LEU A 73 2.14 -8.80 -2.75
N GLY A 74 1.61 -7.85 -1.98
CA GLY A 74 2.17 -7.36 -0.75
C GLY A 74 1.51 -6.06 -0.31
N TYR A 75 2.04 -5.47 0.74
CA TYR A 75 1.59 -4.17 1.26
C TYR A 75 2.78 -3.32 1.72
N SER A 76 2.53 -2.04 1.88
CA SER A 76 3.45 -1.11 2.55
C SER A 76 2.69 -0.25 3.55
N ILE A 77 3.28 -0.02 4.70
CA ILE A 77 2.91 1.08 5.58
C ILE A 77 3.66 2.31 5.07
N ILE A 78 2.93 3.28 4.55
CA ILE A 78 3.51 4.49 3.93
C ILE A 78 3.80 5.54 4.99
N SER A 79 2.92 5.64 5.97
CA SER A 79 3.12 6.56 7.08
C SER A 79 2.36 6.12 8.32
N GLU A 80 2.92 6.44 9.46
CA GLU A 80 2.34 6.32 10.78
C GLU A 80 2.45 7.69 11.45
N GLY A 81 1.31 8.28 11.78
CA GLY A 81 1.26 9.65 12.27
C GLY A 81 0.91 9.79 13.74
N GLY A 82 0.98 11.02 14.20
CA GLY A 82 0.40 11.44 15.47
C GLY A 82 -1.11 11.67 15.36
N THR A 83 -1.67 12.32 16.35
CA THR A 83 -3.13 12.49 16.53
C THR A 83 -3.81 13.49 15.58
N ALA A 84 -3.09 14.14 14.65
CA ALA A 84 -3.64 15.31 13.93
C ALA A 84 -3.66 15.22 12.39
N SER A 85 -2.84 14.45 11.75
CA SER A 85 -2.91 14.08 10.32
C SER A 85 -1.62 13.36 9.87
N VAL A 86 -1.71 12.53 8.85
CA VAL A 86 -0.58 11.83 8.26
C VAL A 86 -0.21 12.47 6.93
N SER A 87 1.04 12.90 6.79
CA SER A 87 1.55 13.31 5.48
C SER A 87 1.88 12.07 4.64
N VAL A 88 1.11 11.84 3.58
CA VAL A 88 1.32 10.72 2.66
C VAL A 88 2.14 11.18 1.46
N ASP A 89 3.30 10.54 1.26
CA ASP A 89 4.14 10.75 0.09
C ASP A 89 3.71 9.81 -1.05
N VAL A 90 3.02 10.37 -2.04
CA VAL A 90 2.55 9.64 -3.23
C VAL A 90 3.71 8.98 -4.00
N LYS A 91 4.91 9.57 -3.97
CA LYS A 91 6.09 8.99 -4.60
C LYS A 91 6.44 7.62 -4.03
N LEU A 92 6.34 7.44 -2.71
CA LEU A 92 6.60 6.15 -2.05
C LEU A 92 5.57 5.09 -2.46
N ILE A 93 4.30 5.48 -2.62
CA ILE A 93 3.23 4.59 -3.10
C ILE A 93 3.58 4.06 -4.49
N ILE A 94 3.87 4.97 -5.42
CA ILE A 94 4.16 4.62 -6.81
C ILE A 94 5.47 3.82 -6.92
N GLN A 95 6.50 4.21 -6.19
CA GLN A 95 7.78 3.50 -6.15
C GLN A 95 7.60 2.02 -5.75
N ALA A 96 6.84 1.76 -4.68
CA ALA A 96 6.58 0.40 -4.22
C ALA A 96 5.67 -0.38 -5.18
N ALA A 97 4.68 0.27 -5.81
CA ALA A 97 3.81 -0.33 -6.80
C ALA A 97 4.59 -0.80 -8.04
N LEU A 98 5.49 0.05 -8.54
CA LEU A 98 6.38 -0.30 -9.67
C LEU A 98 7.34 -1.44 -9.29
N LEU A 99 7.94 -1.37 -8.11
CA LEU A 99 8.84 -2.39 -7.60
C LEU A 99 8.15 -3.76 -7.47
N ALA A 100 6.90 -3.79 -7.00
CA ALA A 100 6.10 -5.00 -6.88
C ALA A 100 5.51 -5.47 -8.22
N ASN A 101 5.70 -4.72 -9.31
CA ASN A 101 5.04 -4.93 -10.60
C ASN A 101 3.51 -5.03 -10.44
N ALA A 102 2.94 -4.14 -9.64
CA ALA A 102 1.51 -4.09 -9.38
C ALA A 102 0.76 -3.58 -10.61
N SER A 103 -0.40 -4.18 -10.89
CA SER A 103 -1.36 -3.69 -11.90
C SER A 103 -2.46 -2.84 -11.29
N ALA A 104 -2.64 -2.96 -9.99
CA ALA A 104 -3.61 -2.18 -9.23
C ALA A 104 -3.16 -1.99 -7.78
N ILE A 105 -3.70 -0.97 -7.14
CA ILE A 105 -3.51 -0.70 -5.72
C ILE A 105 -4.85 -0.44 -5.03
N ILE A 106 -4.89 -0.73 -3.74
CA ILE A 106 -5.93 -0.27 -2.82
C ILE A 106 -5.20 0.50 -1.73
N ILE A 107 -5.63 1.73 -1.47
CA ILE A 107 -5.11 2.55 -0.39
C ILE A 107 -6.08 2.51 0.80
N ALA A 108 -5.55 2.61 2.00
CA ALA A 108 -6.36 2.59 3.21
C ALA A 108 -5.70 3.37 4.33
N HIS A 109 -6.51 3.98 5.18
CA HIS A 109 -6.06 4.53 6.46
C HIS A 109 -7.13 4.31 7.53
N ASN A 110 -6.72 4.28 8.78
CA ASN A 110 -7.68 4.21 9.86
C ASN A 110 -8.00 5.58 10.42
N HIS A 111 -9.22 5.74 10.90
CA HIS A 111 -9.66 6.90 11.69
C HIS A 111 -9.79 6.51 13.18
N PRO A 112 -8.84 6.89 14.04
CA PRO A 112 -8.90 6.60 15.47
C PRO A 112 -10.14 7.15 16.18
N SER A 113 -10.75 8.20 15.62
CA SER A 113 -11.98 8.78 16.14
C SER A 113 -13.23 7.91 15.95
N GLY A 114 -13.16 6.83 15.17
CA GLY A 114 -14.30 6.02 14.78
C GLY A 114 -15.19 6.63 13.68
N ASN A 115 -14.88 7.85 13.22
CA ASN A 115 -15.67 8.53 12.18
C ASN A 115 -15.29 8.01 10.79
N LEU A 116 -16.21 7.40 10.08
CA LEU A 116 -16.01 6.85 8.74
C LEU A 116 -16.17 7.88 7.60
N ARG A 117 -16.55 9.13 7.92
CA ARG A 117 -16.74 10.15 6.89
C ARG A 117 -15.39 10.63 6.33
N PRO A 118 -15.21 10.60 4.99
CA PRO A 118 -14.02 11.15 4.36
C PRO A 118 -13.82 12.65 4.66
N SER A 119 -12.60 13.03 4.93
CA SER A 119 -12.21 14.44 5.01
C SER A 119 -11.97 15.04 3.62
N ILE A 120 -11.81 16.35 3.55
CA ILE A 120 -11.41 17.04 2.29
C ILE A 120 -10.00 16.58 1.88
N GLU A 121 -9.14 16.35 2.83
CA GLU A 121 -7.76 15.88 2.62
C GLU A 121 -7.72 14.46 2.06
N ASP A 122 -8.60 13.57 2.54
CA ASP A 122 -8.73 12.20 2.03
C ASP A 122 -9.14 12.21 0.55
N ASN A 123 -10.14 13.01 0.20
CA ASN A 123 -10.59 13.18 -1.19
C ASN A 123 -9.47 13.73 -2.09
N ARG A 124 -8.71 14.72 -1.62
CA ARG A 124 -7.58 15.29 -2.37
C ARG A 124 -6.47 14.29 -2.55
N LEU A 125 -6.14 13.53 -1.50
CA LEU A 125 -5.11 12.49 -1.54
C LEU A 125 -5.50 11.38 -2.52
N THR A 126 -6.73 10.88 -2.43
CA THR A 126 -7.28 9.85 -3.34
C THR A 126 -7.11 10.27 -4.79
N LYS A 127 -7.53 11.48 -5.13
CA LYS A 127 -7.38 12.02 -6.48
C LYS A 127 -5.92 12.11 -6.93
N ARG A 128 -5.03 12.62 -6.07
CA ARG A 128 -3.59 12.72 -6.38
C ARG A 128 -2.96 11.35 -6.62
N VAL A 129 -3.31 10.35 -5.81
CA VAL A 129 -2.81 8.98 -5.98
C VAL A 129 -3.34 8.39 -7.28
N ALA A 130 -4.63 8.54 -7.59
CA ALA A 130 -5.24 8.04 -8.82
C ALA A 130 -4.61 8.67 -10.07
N GLU A 131 -4.40 9.99 -10.08
CA GLU A 131 -3.74 10.71 -11.18
C GLU A 131 -2.29 10.22 -11.38
N ALA A 132 -1.53 10.03 -10.29
CA ALA A 132 -0.16 9.55 -10.36
C ALA A 132 -0.07 8.09 -10.83
N ALA A 133 -0.91 7.21 -10.30
CA ALA A 133 -0.93 5.79 -10.65
C ALA A 133 -1.30 5.55 -12.12
N LYS A 134 -2.22 6.37 -12.65
CA LYS A 134 -2.67 6.33 -14.05
C LYS A 134 -1.52 6.53 -15.05
N LEU A 135 -0.51 7.32 -14.72
CA LEU A 135 0.65 7.54 -15.58
C LEU A 135 1.48 6.28 -15.82
N PHE A 136 1.31 5.27 -14.97
CA PHE A 136 2.03 4.00 -14.99
C PHE A 136 1.11 2.80 -15.27
N ASP A 137 -0.11 3.05 -15.78
CA ASP A 137 -1.13 2.02 -16.03
C ASP A 137 -1.47 1.20 -14.77
N ILE A 138 -1.39 1.81 -13.59
CA ILE A 138 -1.78 1.21 -12.31
C ILE A 138 -3.16 1.74 -11.92
N ALA A 139 -4.13 0.84 -11.73
CA ALA A 139 -5.47 1.21 -11.29
C ALA A 139 -5.50 1.44 -9.77
N VAL A 140 -6.14 2.50 -9.31
CA VAL A 140 -6.56 2.64 -7.91
C VAL A 140 -7.97 2.06 -7.81
N LEU A 141 -8.10 0.88 -7.20
CA LEU A 141 -9.37 0.16 -7.13
C LEU A 141 -10.29 0.68 -6.03
N ASP A 142 -9.70 1.09 -4.92
CA ASP A 142 -10.45 1.63 -3.80
C ASP A 142 -9.57 2.47 -2.86
N HIS A 143 -10.22 3.27 -2.02
CA HIS A 143 -9.68 3.87 -0.83
C HIS A 143 -10.59 3.51 0.34
N LEU A 144 -10.06 2.83 1.35
CA LEU A 144 -10.82 2.46 2.54
C LEU A 144 -10.44 3.34 3.73
N ILE A 145 -11.46 3.86 4.42
CA ILE A 145 -11.31 4.40 5.77
C ILE A 145 -11.73 3.29 6.73
N VAL A 146 -10.83 2.89 7.62
CA VAL A 146 -10.99 1.73 8.49
C VAL A 146 -11.12 2.18 9.94
N THR A 147 -12.00 1.52 10.68
CA THR A 147 -12.09 1.62 12.15
C THR A 147 -12.02 0.23 12.75
N SER A 148 -11.92 0.11 14.07
CA SER A 148 -11.98 -1.17 14.76
C SER A 148 -13.29 -1.96 14.53
N GLU A 149 -14.36 -1.28 14.10
CA GLU A 149 -15.70 -1.86 13.98
C GLU A 149 -16.20 -1.98 12.54
N SER A 150 -15.76 -1.09 11.63
CA SER A 150 -16.32 -0.98 10.28
C SER A 150 -15.38 -0.26 9.32
N PHE A 151 -15.83 -0.06 8.08
CA PHE A 151 -15.08 0.67 7.06
C PHE A 151 -16.00 1.49 6.14
N TYR A 152 -15.40 2.48 5.48
CA TYR A 152 -15.96 3.22 4.35
C TYR A 152 -15.15 2.90 3.09
N SER A 153 -15.81 2.66 1.97
CA SER A 153 -15.19 2.46 0.67
C SER A 153 -15.54 3.62 -0.26
N PHE A 154 -14.54 4.26 -0.82
CA PHE A 154 -14.74 5.31 -1.83
C PHE A 154 -15.34 4.74 -3.12
N SER A 155 -14.94 3.54 -3.51
CA SER A 155 -15.45 2.89 -4.72
C SER A 155 -16.94 2.54 -4.59
N ASP A 156 -17.36 1.96 -3.46
CA ASP A 156 -18.76 1.61 -3.24
C ASP A 156 -19.69 2.83 -3.19
N ASN A 157 -19.13 4.00 -2.83
CA ASN A 157 -19.86 5.27 -2.74
C ASN A 157 -19.74 6.14 -4.01
N GLY A 158 -18.93 5.72 -4.99
CA GLY A 158 -18.77 6.42 -6.26
C GLY A 158 -17.85 7.65 -6.18
N ASP A 159 -16.93 7.66 -5.22
CA ASP A 159 -15.98 8.76 -4.98
C ASP A 159 -14.63 8.54 -5.69
N ILE A 160 -14.46 7.40 -6.37
CA ILE A 160 -13.34 7.04 -7.27
C ILE A 160 -13.87 6.67 -8.64
#